data_b26a8c6039d0ca43c72c989fe8cdaff8
#
_entry.id   b26a8c6039d0ca43c72c989fe8cdaff8
#
_cell.length_a   1.000
_cell.length_b   1.000
_cell.length_c   1.000
_cell.angle_alpha   90.00
_cell.angle_beta   90.00
_cell.angle_gamma   90.00
#
_symmetry.space_group_name_H-M   'P 1'
#
loop_
_entity.id
_entity.type
_entity.pdbx_description
1 polymer ?
#
loop_
_entity_poly.entity_id
_entity_poly.type
_entity_poly.pdbx_seq_one_letter_code
_entity_poly.pdbx_strand_id
1 'polypeptide(L)'
;MTTKYKEYFERMLEENKEDFDRFTKIHFEYSLNQEKNQEEFNREGEKILEVIRIWEDRLCKTSEKAGYGTFTGNLAEKFQNEVRSHFPLIDHIGIVVDKFKIKRINLQGQK
;
A
#
# COMPACT_ATOMS: atom_id res chain seq x y z
N MET A 1 -12.17 -7.39 21.35
CA MET A 1 -13.08 -6.80 20.36
C MET A 1 -12.29 -6.14 19.24
N THR A 2 -12.61 -6.48 18.00
CA THR A 2 -11.90 -5.96 16.85
C THR A 2 -12.39 -4.55 16.50
N THR A 3 -11.48 -3.64 16.25
CA THR A 3 -11.87 -2.31 15.82
C THR A 3 -12.34 -2.34 14.37
N LYS A 4 -13.13 -1.34 13.99
CA LYS A 4 -13.71 -1.29 12.66
C LYS A 4 -12.67 -1.34 11.55
N TYR A 5 -11.60 -0.55 11.71
CA TYR A 5 -10.58 -0.51 10.66
C TYR A 5 -9.84 -1.85 10.54
N LYS A 6 -9.63 -2.56 11.64
CA LYS A 6 -8.98 -3.87 11.58
C LYS A 6 -9.88 -4.91 10.95
N GLU A 7 -11.18 -4.85 11.28
CA GLU A 7 -12.15 -5.74 10.69
C GLU A 7 -12.18 -5.59 9.16
N TYR A 8 -12.23 -4.36 8.70
CA TYR A 8 -12.23 -4.10 7.27
C TYR A 8 -10.93 -4.53 6.62
N PHE A 9 -9.81 -4.31 7.29
CA PHE A 9 -8.52 -4.74 6.77
C PHE A 9 -8.46 -6.26 6.62
N GLU A 10 -8.90 -6.99 7.63
CA GLU A 10 -8.89 -8.44 7.58
C GLU A 10 -9.81 -8.99 6.50
N ARG A 11 -10.97 -8.37 6.34
CA ARG A 11 -11.91 -8.77 5.29
C ARG A 11 -11.33 -8.49 3.91
N MET A 12 -10.64 -7.38 3.77
CA MET A 12 -9.97 -7.05 2.51
C MET A 12 -8.96 -8.13 2.13
N LEU A 13 -8.13 -8.54 3.08
CA LEU A 13 -7.15 -9.58 2.84
C LEU A 13 -7.81 -10.91 2.47
N GLU A 14 -8.89 -11.23 3.14
CA GLU A 14 -9.58 -12.49 2.91
C GLU A 14 -10.28 -12.52 1.55
N GLU A 15 -10.97 -11.44 1.21
CA GLU A 15 -11.70 -11.39 -0.07
C GLU A 15 -10.79 -11.27 -1.27
N ASN A 16 -9.55 -10.81 -1.06
CA ASN A 16 -8.57 -10.66 -2.13
C ASN A 16 -7.33 -11.48 -1.86
N LYS A 17 -7.52 -12.63 -1.24
CA LYS A 17 -6.41 -13.44 -0.75
C LYS A 17 -5.35 -13.74 -1.79
N GLU A 18 -5.75 -14.11 -2.99
CA GLU A 18 -4.78 -14.46 -4.03
C GLU A 18 -3.90 -13.28 -4.40
N ASP A 19 -4.52 -12.11 -4.51
CA ASP A 19 -3.78 -10.90 -4.86
C ASP A 19 -2.80 -10.51 -3.76
N PHE A 20 -3.25 -10.58 -2.50
CA PHE A 20 -2.39 -10.21 -1.39
C PHE A 20 -1.31 -11.25 -1.14
N ASP A 21 -1.59 -12.53 -1.35
CA ASP A 21 -0.56 -13.56 -1.24
C ASP A 21 0.54 -13.34 -2.28
N ARG A 22 0.13 -13.02 -3.50
CA ARG A 22 1.09 -12.73 -4.58
C ARG A 22 1.90 -11.48 -4.24
N PHE A 23 1.21 -10.44 -3.79
CA PHE A 23 1.90 -9.20 -3.45
C PHE A 23 2.85 -9.38 -2.26
N THR A 24 2.49 -10.23 -1.30
CA THR A 24 3.35 -10.52 -0.16
C THR A 24 4.69 -11.07 -0.62
N LYS A 25 4.68 -11.98 -1.60
CA LYS A 25 5.90 -12.53 -2.16
C LYS A 25 6.71 -11.45 -2.88
N ILE A 26 6.02 -10.66 -3.68
CA ILE A 26 6.66 -9.59 -4.44
C ILE A 26 7.27 -8.56 -3.51
N HIS A 27 6.55 -8.22 -2.44
CA HIS A 27 7.05 -7.30 -1.44
C HIS A 27 8.32 -7.81 -0.78
N PHE A 28 8.33 -9.10 -0.47
CA PHE A 28 9.51 -9.71 0.13
C PHE A 28 10.70 -9.66 -0.83
N GLU A 29 10.49 -10.03 -2.08
CA GLU A 29 11.56 -9.98 -3.07
C GLU A 29 12.06 -8.57 -3.29
N TYR A 30 11.13 -7.61 -3.30
CA TYR A 30 11.49 -6.21 -3.42
C TYR A 30 12.37 -5.76 -2.24
N SER A 31 12.06 -6.23 -1.04
CA SER A 31 12.85 -5.86 0.14
C SER A 31 14.29 -6.37 0.03
N LEU A 32 14.51 -7.44 -0.72
CA LEU A 32 15.84 -8.01 -0.90
C LEU A 32 16.63 -7.29 -2.01
N ASN A 33 15.94 -6.81 -3.03
CA ASN A 33 16.60 -6.10 -4.12
C ASN A 33 15.61 -5.13 -4.76
N GLN A 34 15.61 -3.91 -4.26
CA GLN A 34 14.64 -2.91 -4.68
C GLN A 34 14.80 -2.52 -6.14
N GLU A 35 16.02 -2.28 -6.58
CA GLU A 35 16.25 -1.84 -7.94
C GLU A 35 15.77 -2.86 -8.96
N LYS A 36 16.13 -4.13 -8.75
CA LYS A 36 15.76 -5.20 -9.67
C LYS A 36 14.26 -5.40 -9.76
N ASN A 37 13.57 -5.27 -8.64
CA ASN A 37 12.17 -5.63 -8.54
C ASN A 37 11.21 -4.44 -8.58
N GLN A 38 11.71 -3.23 -8.80
CA GLN A 38 10.88 -2.03 -8.75
C GLN A 38 9.73 -2.05 -9.76
N GLU A 39 9.99 -2.46 -10.99
CA GLU A 39 8.95 -2.46 -12.02
C GLU A 39 7.82 -3.41 -11.69
N GLU A 40 8.16 -4.63 -11.27
CA GLU A 40 7.16 -5.60 -10.89
C GLU A 40 6.42 -5.15 -9.64
N PHE A 41 7.14 -4.61 -8.68
CA PHE A 41 6.56 -4.08 -7.45
C PHE A 41 5.55 -2.98 -7.77
N ASN A 42 5.90 -2.08 -8.68
CA ASN A 42 4.99 -1.02 -9.11
C ASN A 42 3.75 -1.58 -9.80
N ARG A 43 3.94 -2.50 -10.73
CA ARG A 43 2.83 -3.04 -11.50
C ARG A 43 1.84 -3.78 -10.62
N GLU A 44 2.33 -4.70 -9.81
CA GLU A 44 1.44 -5.46 -8.93
C GLU A 44 0.95 -4.61 -7.77
N GLY A 45 1.79 -3.69 -7.32
CA GLY A 45 1.44 -2.80 -6.23
C GLY A 45 0.31 -1.85 -6.58
N GLU A 46 0.24 -1.38 -7.83
CA GLU A 46 -0.85 -0.49 -8.22
C GLU A 46 -2.20 -1.19 -8.09
N LYS A 47 -2.25 -2.48 -8.40
CA LYS A 47 -3.47 -3.25 -8.23
C LYS A 47 -3.87 -3.33 -6.76
N ILE A 48 -2.87 -3.54 -5.91
CA ILE A 48 -3.10 -3.63 -4.47
C ILE A 48 -3.56 -2.28 -3.91
N LEU A 49 -2.94 -1.19 -4.36
CA LEU A 49 -3.35 0.14 -3.91
C LEU A 49 -4.79 0.44 -4.28
N GLU A 50 -5.24 -0.02 -5.44
CA GLU A 50 -6.62 0.18 -5.85
C GLU A 50 -7.57 -0.57 -4.92
N VAL A 51 -7.24 -1.81 -4.58
CA VAL A 51 -8.04 -2.60 -3.65
C VAL A 51 -8.09 -1.90 -2.29
N ILE A 52 -6.94 -1.43 -1.80
CA ILE A 52 -6.86 -0.74 -0.52
C ILE A 52 -7.73 0.51 -0.53
N ARG A 53 -7.69 1.27 -1.61
CA ARG A 53 -8.47 2.50 -1.74
C ARG A 53 -9.96 2.21 -1.68
N ILE A 54 -10.39 1.16 -2.37
CA ILE A 54 -11.80 0.77 -2.37
C ILE A 54 -12.26 0.42 -0.95
N TRP A 55 -11.47 -0.33 -0.22
CA TRP A 55 -11.85 -0.74 1.12
C TRP A 55 -11.80 0.41 2.13
N GLU A 56 -10.82 1.29 1.98
CA GLU A 56 -10.76 2.49 2.81
C GLU A 56 -11.99 3.35 2.59
N ASP A 57 -12.39 3.51 1.33
CA ASP A 57 -13.56 4.28 0.98
C ASP A 57 -14.83 3.68 1.59
N ARG A 58 -14.95 2.37 1.54
CA ARG A 58 -16.09 1.68 2.16
C ARG A 58 -16.12 1.90 3.66
N LEU A 59 -14.98 1.81 4.30
CA LEU A 59 -14.87 2.03 5.74
C LEU A 59 -15.33 3.44 6.11
N CYS A 60 -14.87 4.44 5.38
CA CYS A 60 -15.22 5.82 5.66
C CYS A 60 -16.70 6.08 5.41
N LYS A 61 -17.24 5.58 4.31
CA LYS A 61 -18.65 5.77 4.00
C LYS A 61 -19.57 5.11 5.01
N THR A 62 -19.20 3.92 5.45
CA THR A 62 -19.98 3.21 6.44
C THR A 62 -20.00 3.99 7.76
N SER A 63 -18.85 4.54 8.13
CA SER A 63 -18.75 5.32 9.36
C SER A 63 -19.56 6.61 9.28
N GLU A 64 -19.57 7.26 8.13
CA GLU A 64 -20.37 8.46 7.92
C GLU A 64 -21.85 8.17 8.06
N LYS A 65 -22.30 7.06 7.47
CA LYS A 65 -23.70 6.66 7.56
C LYS A 65 -24.12 6.34 8.99
N ALA A 66 -23.17 5.87 9.78
CA ALA A 66 -23.45 5.53 11.18
C ALA A 66 -23.35 6.74 12.10
N GLY A 67 -23.07 7.91 11.57
CA GLY A 67 -22.99 9.13 12.35
C GLY A 67 -21.62 9.42 12.95
N TYR A 68 -20.61 8.74 12.47
CA TYR A 68 -19.24 8.93 12.97
C TYR A 68 -18.37 9.78 12.05
N GLY A 69 -19.00 10.72 11.37
CA GLY A 69 -18.28 11.56 10.39
C GLY A 69 -17.07 12.28 10.95
N THR A 70 -17.13 12.68 12.22
CA THR A 70 -16.00 13.37 12.83
C THR A 70 -14.77 12.49 13.00
N PHE A 71 -14.95 11.17 12.94
CA PHE A 71 -13.86 10.23 13.12
C PHE A 71 -13.39 9.59 11.82
N THR A 72 -13.97 10.02 10.69
CA THR A 72 -13.63 9.41 9.40
C THR A 72 -12.15 9.54 9.06
N GLY A 73 -11.58 10.71 9.29
CA GLY A 73 -10.17 10.94 9.03
C GLY A 73 -9.27 10.03 9.87
N ASN A 74 -9.63 9.86 11.13
CA ASN A 74 -8.84 8.99 12.01
C ASN A 74 -8.94 7.53 11.58
N LEU A 75 -10.11 7.12 11.10
CA LEU A 75 -10.29 5.75 10.64
C LEU A 75 -9.46 5.47 9.40
N ALA A 76 -9.41 6.43 8.46
CA ALA A 76 -8.59 6.30 7.27
C ALA A 76 -7.13 6.19 7.63
N GLU A 77 -6.68 7.05 8.54
CA GLU A 77 -5.29 7.03 8.98
C GLU A 77 -4.94 5.71 9.67
N LYS A 78 -5.82 5.22 10.53
CA LYS A 78 -5.60 3.95 11.22
C LYS A 78 -5.57 2.79 10.24
N PHE A 79 -6.45 2.82 9.24
CA PHE A 79 -6.48 1.80 8.21
C PHE A 79 -5.17 1.80 7.42
N GLN A 80 -4.68 2.97 7.03
CA GLN A 80 -3.41 3.09 6.31
C GLN A 80 -2.24 2.64 7.17
N ASN A 81 -2.27 2.94 8.46
CA ASN A 81 -1.20 2.48 9.36
C ASN A 81 -1.19 0.97 9.49
N GLU A 82 -2.36 0.35 9.47
CA GLU A 82 -2.47 -1.10 9.50
C GLU A 82 -1.86 -1.70 8.22
N VAL A 83 -2.15 -1.08 7.08
CA VAL A 83 -1.56 -1.50 5.80
C VAL A 83 -0.04 -1.42 5.87
N ARG A 84 0.48 -0.31 6.39
CA ARG A 84 1.94 -0.13 6.48
C ARG A 84 2.59 -1.09 7.45
N SER A 85 1.87 -1.52 8.48
CA SER A 85 2.45 -2.48 9.42
C SER A 85 2.62 -3.86 8.76
N HIS A 86 1.79 -4.18 7.77
CA HIS A 86 1.90 -5.44 7.03
C HIS A 86 2.82 -5.32 5.82
N PHE A 87 2.87 -4.13 5.21
CA PHE A 87 3.67 -3.90 4.01
C PHE A 87 4.48 -2.61 4.19
N PRO A 88 5.57 -2.66 4.98
CA PRO A 88 6.34 -1.45 5.30
C PRO A 88 6.87 -0.68 4.09
N LEU A 89 7.04 -1.35 2.95
CA LEU A 89 7.57 -0.70 1.75
C LEU A 89 6.49 -0.29 0.77
N ILE A 90 5.22 -0.31 1.21
CA ILE A 90 4.11 -0.03 0.29
C ILE A 90 4.18 1.37 -0.31
N ASP A 91 4.75 2.31 0.41
CA ASP A 91 4.89 3.69 -0.10
C ASP A 91 5.91 3.79 -1.24
N HIS A 92 6.68 2.72 -1.46
CA HIS A 92 7.63 2.66 -2.57
C HIS A 92 6.97 2.29 -3.90
N ILE A 93 5.71 1.91 -3.87
CA ILE A 93 4.97 1.62 -5.10
C ILE A 93 4.87 2.92 -5.91
N GLY A 94 5.25 2.84 -7.17
CA GLY A 94 5.18 4.00 -8.05
C GLY A 94 6.48 4.76 -8.21
N ILE A 95 7.52 4.38 -7.48
CA ILE A 95 8.81 5.02 -7.64
C ILE A 95 9.36 4.68 -9.02
N VAL A 96 9.75 5.70 -9.76
CA VAL A 96 10.32 5.50 -11.09
C VAL A 96 11.83 5.34 -10.96
N VAL A 97 12.31 4.21 -11.41
CA VAL A 97 13.73 3.96 -11.42
C VAL A 97 14.27 4.28 -12.80
N ASP A 98 15.07 5.32 -12.87
CA ASP A 98 15.73 5.72 -14.10
C ASP A 98 17.22 5.42 -13.93
N LYS A 99 17.67 4.38 -14.61
CA LYS A 99 19.04 3.93 -14.48
C LYS A 99 20.05 5.00 -14.87
N PHE A 100 19.70 5.83 -15.81
CA PHE A 100 20.59 6.92 -16.20
C PHE A 100 20.70 7.96 -15.11
N LYS A 101 19.59 8.32 -14.50
CA LYS A 101 19.61 9.28 -13.41
C LYS A 101 20.38 8.76 -12.22
N ILE A 102 20.20 7.50 -11.92
CA ILE A 102 20.91 6.90 -10.80
C ILE A 102 22.40 6.98 -10.99
N LYS A 103 22.84 6.71 -12.21
CA LYS A 103 24.27 6.77 -12.52
C LYS A 103 24.79 8.20 -12.48
N ARG A 104 23.96 9.15 -12.87
CA ARG A 104 24.37 10.55 -12.91
C ARG A 104 24.39 11.23 -11.55
N ILE A 105 23.59 10.75 -10.65
CA ILE A 105 23.56 11.34 -9.32
C ILE A 105 24.94 11.35 -8.70
N ASN A 106 25.73 10.49 -9.14
CA ASN A 106 27.08 10.43 -8.66
C ASN A 106 27.95 11.44 -9.31
N LEU A 107 27.35 12.23 -9.99
CA LEU A 107 27.97 13.19 -10.74
C LEU A 107 27.49 14.46 -10.53
N GLN A 108 26.47 14.23 -10.60
CA GLN A 108 26.08 15.10 -10.80
C GLN A 108 25.94 15.86 -10.80
N GLY A 109 26.07 15.65 -10.71
CA GLY A 109 25.70 16.20 -10.86
C GLY A 109 25.74 16.75 -11.20
N GLN A 110 25.76 16.27 -11.51
CA GLN A 110 25.64 16.49 -12.02
C GLN A 110 25.68 16.98 -12.51
N LYS A 111 25.72 17.00 -12.48
CA LYS A 111 25.48 17.23 -13.01
C LYS A 111 25.42 17.46 -13.28
#